data_b9a57e12994d6f3fc46548f0c4ffdf43
#
_entry.id   b9a57e12994d6f3fc46548f0c4ffdf43
#
_cell.length_a   1.000
_cell.length_b   1.000
_cell.length_c   1.000
_cell.angle_alpha   90.00
_cell.angle_beta   90.00
_cell.angle_gamma   90.00
#
_symmetry.space_group_name_H-M   'P 1'
#
loop_
_entity.id
_entity.type
_entity.pdbx_description
1 polymer ?
#
loop_
_entity_poly.entity_id
_entity_poly.type
_entity_poly.pdbx_seq_one_letter_code
_entity_poly.pdbx_strand_id
1 'polypeptide(L)'
;TDTASLYGPCAAAFGMEPWDKSLEDAAAVLTGQARSVGSYGRWEKESLKDEDHPLEPYHLTEELAMKCYVGNTMVTSKLQFQGRLLGGCMDCLVNLTGTRFDKTRQFIERYHQDGIVWFLESCDLNVFAIRRAMWQMEEAGWFDYVKGFLIGRPANGEPMAGLDAYEAVLETAGPKNVPVIMDMDLGHRPPMMPLIVGSTADIVVSGNSLSIGYTFS
;
A
#
# COMPACT_ATOMS: atom_id res chain seq x y z
N THR A 1 15.05 7.80 12.83
CA THR A 1 14.51 9.13 13.18
C THR A 1 13.29 8.94 14.05
N ASP A 2 13.06 9.83 15.01
CA ASP A 2 11.86 9.82 15.86
C ASP A 2 10.67 10.54 15.16
N THR A 3 10.68 10.52 13.82
CA THR A 3 9.69 11.19 12.98
C THR A 3 8.96 10.16 12.15
N ALA A 4 7.64 10.10 12.29
CA ALA A 4 6.76 9.38 11.39
C ALA A 4 6.43 10.25 10.16
N SER A 5 6.13 9.63 9.03
CA SER A 5 5.57 10.30 7.86
C SER A 5 4.20 9.74 7.54
N LEU A 6 3.33 10.56 6.97
CA LEU A 6 2.05 10.10 6.45
C LEU A 6 2.18 9.82 4.95
N TYR A 7 1.85 8.60 4.56
CA TYR A 7 1.53 8.25 3.18
C TYR A 7 0.02 8.45 2.99
N GLY A 8 -0.42 9.08 1.92
CA GLY A 8 -1.84 9.34 1.72
C GLY A 8 -2.11 10.28 0.55
N PRO A 9 -3.31 10.85 0.45
CA PRO A 9 -3.68 11.76 -0.60
C PRO A 9 -2.69 12.92 -0.73
N CYS A 10 -2.38 13.34 -1.95
CA CYS A 10 -1.52 14.49 -2.19
C CYS A 10 -2.20 15.80 -1.73
N ALA A 11 -1.40 16.83 -1.47
CA ALA A 11 -1.91 18.11 -0.97
C ALA A 11 -2.95 18.76 -1.91
N ALA A 12 -2.80 18.58 -3.23
CA ALA A 12 -3.75 19.11 -4.20
C ALA A 12 -5.15 18.48 -4.09
N ALA A 13 -5.24 17.22 -3.64
CA ALA A 13 -6.52 16.53 -3.47
C ALA A 13 -7.42 17.22 -2.44
N PHE A 14 -6.84 17.90 -1.43
CA PHE A 14 -7.61 18.64 -0.42
C PHE A 14 -8.27 19.92 -0.96
N GLY A 15 -7.98 20.30 -2.21
CA GLY A 15 -8.72 21.37 -2.91
C GLY A 15 -10.04 20.93 -3.51
N MET A 16 -10.31 19.62 -3.59
CA MET A 16 -11.60 19.11 -4.08
C MET A 16 -12.71 19.37 -3.06
N GLU A 17 -13.92 19.68 -3.57
CA GLU A 17 -15.13 19.84 -2.76
C GLU A 17 -16.31 19.13 -3.42
N PRO A 18 -17.10 18.32 -2.66
CA PRO A 18 -16.88 17.95 -1.26
C PRO A 18 -15.69 16.99 -1.09
N TRP A 19 -15.10 16.95 0.11
CA TRP A 19 -14.07 15.98 0.40
C TRP A 19 -14.62 14.55 0.34
N ASP A 20 -13.86 13.69 -0.30
CA ASP A 20 -14.08 12.25 -0.19
C ASP A 20 -13.69 11.74 1.21
N LYS A 21 -14.25 10.60 1.62
CA LYS A 21 -13.98 9.97 2.92
C LYS A 21 -12.47 9.76 3.17
N SER A 22 -11.69 9.45 2.15
CA SER A 22 -10.24 9.27 2.27
C SER A 22 -9.50 10.54 2.65
N LEU A 23 -9.99 11.72 2.20
CA LEU A 23 -9.44 13.02 2.57
C LEU A 23 -9.81 13.39 4.02
N GLU A 24 -11.05 13.11 4.43
CA GLU A 24 -11.49 13.27 5.81
C GLU A 24 -10.64 12.41 6.77
N ASP A 25 -10.43 11.14 6.42
CA ASP A 25 -9.61 10.21 7.19
C ASP A 25 -8.15 10.67 7.26
N ALA A 26 -7.60 11.14 6.14
CA ALA A 26 -6.23 11.67 6.12
C ALA A 26 -6.08 12.90 7.02
N ALA A 27 -7.03 13.82 6.99
CA ALA A 27 -7.05 14.98 7.88
C ALA A 27 -7.19 14.56 9.35
N ALA A 28 -8.06 13.59 9.65
CA ALA A 28 -8.27 13.10 11.01
C ALA A 28 -7.04 12.37 11.57
N VAL A 29 -6.34 11.58 10.73
CA VAL A 29 -5.07 10.93 11.10
C VAL A 29 -3.96 11.95 11.31
N LEU A 30 -3.80 12.91 10.39
CA LEU A 30 -2.79 13.98 10.49
C LEU A 30 -2.93 14.83 11.75
N THR A 31 -4.17 15.09 12.17
CA THR A 31 -4.48 15.90 13.36
C THR A 31 -4.54 15.08 14.65
N GLY A 32 -4.33 13.74 14.56
CA GLY A 32 -4.40 12.83 15.71
C GLY A 32 -5.81 12.57 16.22
N GLN A 33 -6.85 12.97 15.50
CA GLN A 33 -8.25 12.72 15.83
C GLN A 33 -8.66 11.27 15.56
N ALA A 34 -8.02 10.61 14.58
CA ALA A 34 -8.20 9.20 14.29
C ALA A 34 -6.90 8.43 14.49
N ARG A 35 -7.01 7.21 15.03
CA ARG A 35 -5.92 6.25 15.19
C ARG A 35 -6.20 4.92 14.45
N SER A 36 -7.16 4.93 13.58
CA SER A 36 -7.48 3.80 12.71
C SER A 36 -8.12 4.28 11.43
N VAL A 37 -7.95 3.48 10.38
CA VAL A 37 -8.58 3.68 9.08
C VAL A 37 -9.17 2.37 8.58
N GLY A 38 -10.07 2.44 7.61
CA GLY A 38 -10.69 1.27 7.01
C GLY A 38 -10.72 1.36 5.49
N SER A 39 -11.02 0.22 4.83
CA SER A 39 -11.24 0.17 3.38
C SER A 39 -12.43 1.02 2.96
N TYR A 40 -12.33 1.58 1.76
CA TYR A 40 -13.42 2.30 1.09
C TYR A 40 -14.21 1.32 0.21
N GLY A 41 -15.48 1.58 -0.03
CA GLY A 41 -16.33 0.62 -0.75
C GLY A 41 -16.15 0.65 -2.27
N ARG A 42 -15.61 1.73 -2.81
CA ARG A 42 -15.47 1.95 -4.26
C ARG A 42 -14.17 2.67 -4.60
N TRP A 43 -13.73 2.54 -5.86
CA TRP A 43 -12.52 3.16 -6.35
C TRP A 43 -12.70 3.73 -7.77
N GLU A 44 -11.80 4.64 -8.17
CA GLU A 44 -11.79 5.31 -9.45
C GLU A 44 -10.92 4.56 -10.46
N LYS A 45 -11.53 4.05 -11.52
CA LYS A 45 -10.83 3.43 -12.63
C LYS A 45 -10.36 4.47 -13.64
N GLU A 46 -11.22 5.42 -13.95
CA GLU A 46 -10.98 6.50 -14.92
C GLU A 46 -11.25 7.83 -14.25
N SER A 47 -10.24 8.70 -14.24
CA SER A 47 -10.37 10.04 -13.68
C SER A 47 -11.11 10.96 -14.65
N LEU A 48 -11.98 11.82 -14.12
CA LEU A 48 -12.60 12.91 -14.86
C LEU A 48 -11.80 14.22 -14.76
N LYS A 49 -10.67 14.21 -14.05
CA LYS A 49 -9.79 15.39 -13.94
C LYS A 49 -9.05 15.62 -15.25
N ASP A 50 -8.97 16.87 -15.63
CA ASP A 50 -8.20 17.35 -16.76
C ASP A 50 -7.50 18.68 -16.41
N GLU A 51 -6.86 19.32 -17.39
CA GLU A 51 -6.16 20.60 -17.19
C GLU A 51 -7.11 21.75 -16.82
N ASP A 52 -8.36 21.71 -17.33
CA ASP A 52 -9.38 22.73 -17.07
C ASP A 52 -10.13 22.49 -15.75
N HIS A 53 -10.22 21.22 -15.32
CA HIS A 53 -10.95 20.77 -14.12
C HIS A 53 -10.04 19.93 -13.20
N PRO A 54 -8.93 20.49 -12.68
CA PRO A 54 -7.94 19.72 -11.89
C PRO A 54 -8.45 19.29 -10.52
N LEU A 55 -9.53 19.91 -10.02
CA LEU A 55 -10.14 19.64 -8.73
C LEU A 55 -11.48 18.88 -8.83
N GLU A 56 -11.78 18.28 -10.01
CA GLU A 56 -12.96 17.43 -10.16
C GLU A 56 -12.95 16.33 -9.07
N PRO A 57 -14.08 16.08 -8.38
CA PRO A 57 -14.19 15.01 -7.39
C PRO A 57 -13.86 13.64 -7.96
N TYR A 58 -13.48 12.68 -7.09
CA TYR A 58 -13.22 11.31 -7.52
C TYR A 58 -14.44 10.65 -8.17
N HIS A 59 -14.23 10.02 -9.31
CA HIS A 59 -15.24 9.28 -10.07
C HIS A 59 -15.24 7.80 -9.65
N LEU A 60 -15.73 7.50 -8.44
CA LEU A 60 -15.70 6.18 -7.81
C LEU A 60 -16.74 5.24 -8.43
N THR A 61 -16.42 4.57 -9.53
CA THR A 61 -17.33 3.69 -10.30
C THR A 61 -17.20 2.23 -9.96
N GLU A 62 -16.00 1.77 -9.61
CA GLU A 62 -15.72 0.35 -9.40
C GLU A 62 -15.92 -0.05 -7.93
N GLU A 63 -16.40 -1.26 -7.68
CA GLU A 63 -16.53 -1.81 -6.34
C GLU A 63 -15.17 -2.34 -5.85
N LEU A 64 -14.91 -2.18 -4.55
CA LEU A 64 -13.72 -2.78 -3.92
C LEU A 64 -13.81 -4.31 -3.98
N ALA A 65 -12.75 -4.95 -4.44
CA ALA A 65 -12.64 -6.41 -4.56
C ALA A 65 -11.25 -6.88 -4.15
N MET A 66 -10.93 -6.75 -2.85
CA MET A 66 -9.63 -7.20 -2.33
C MET A 66 -9.47 -8.71 -2.44
N LYS A 67 -8.24 -9.15 -2.76
CA LYS A 67 -7.85 -10.56 -2.76
C LYS A 67 -6.79 -10.81 -1.70
N CYS A 68 -7.04 -11.82 -0.87
CA CYS A 68 -6.15 -12.18 0.23
C CYS A 68 -5.44 -13.49 -0.07
N TYR A 69 -4.14 -13.54 0.22
CA TYR A 69 -3.31 -14.74 0.06
C TYR A 69 -2.54 -15.00 1.34
N VAL A 70 -2.22 -16.27 1.58
CA VAL A 70 -1.17 -16.70 2.50
C VAL A 70 -0.25 -17.61 1.70
N GLY A 71 1.00 -17.20 1.57
CA GLY A 71 1.85 -17.78 0.55
C GLY A 71 1.27 -17.52 -0.86
N ASN A 72 1.19 -18.57 -1.68
CA ASN A 72 0.58 -18.52 -3.01
C ASN A 72 -0.90 -18.98 -3.01
N THR A 73 -1.49 -19.21 -1.83
CA THR A 73 -2.86 -19.71 -1.73
C THR A 73 -3.82 -18.58 -1.41
N MET A 74 -4.84 -18.41 -2.26
CA MET A 74 -5.93 -17.47 -1.99
C MET A 74 -6.75 -17.96 -0.80
N VAL A 75 -7.06 -17.05 0.12
CA VAL A 75 -7.83 -17.34 1.33
C VAL A 75 -9.02 -16.40 1.46
N THR A 76 -10.13 -16.90 1.98
CA THR A 76 -11.35 -16.12 2.24
C THR A 76 -11.63 -15.97 3.74
N SER A 77 -10.83 -16.64 4.57
CA SER A 77 -10.95 -16.54 6.03
C SER A 77 -10.48 -15.18 6.52
N LYS A 78 -10.98 -14.77 7.67
CA LYS A 78 -10.46 -13.60 8.38
C LYS A 78 -8.98 -13.74 8.62
N LEU A 79 -8.22 -12.69 8.31
CA LEU A 79 -6.80 -12.55 8.62
C LEU A 79 -6.60 -11.46 9.65
N GLN A 80 -5.66 -11.70 10.58
CA GLN A 80 -5.20 -10.69 11.53
C GLN A 80 -3.70 -10.82 11.68
N PHE A 81 -2.98 -9.71 11.53
CA PHE A 81 -1.53 -9.64 11.69
C PHE A 81 -1.12 -8.22 12.06
N GLN A 82 0.07 -8.09 12.63
CA GLN A 82 0.61 -6.80 13.01
C GLN A 82 2.08 -6.70 12.65
N GLY A 83 2.57 -5.47 12.55
CA GLY A 83 3.96 -5.15 12.34
C GLY A 83 4.15 -3.65 12.10
N ARG A 84 5.39 -3.24 11.98
CA ARG A 84 5.74 -1.86 11.71
C ARG A 84 5.57 -1.55 10.23
N LEU A 85 4.80 -0.50 9.91
CA LEU A 85 4.53 -0.09 8.53
C LEU A 85 5.76 0.52 7.88
N LEU A 86 6.10 0.01 6.72
CA LEU A 86 7.13 0.56 5.84
C LEU A 86 6.67 0.39 4.38
N GLY A 87 6.96 1.35 3.52
CA GLY A 87 6.54 1.22 2.12
C GLY A 87 6.39 2.53 1.39
N GLY A 88 5.63 2.48 0.29
CA GLY A 88 5.35 3.60 -0.62
C GLY A 88 5.26 3.15 -2.08
N CYS A 89 5.51 4.09 -2.98
CA CYS A 89 5.50 3.87 -4.41
C CYS A 89 6.76 3.09 -4.86
N MET A 90 6.57 1.91 -5.46
CA MET A 90 7.67 1.07 -5.94
C MET A 90 8.51 1.76 -7.01
N ASP A 91 7.91 2.63 -7.84
CA ASP A 91 8.61 3.41 -8.87
C ASP A 91 9.73 4.28 -8.27
N CYS A 92 9.51 4.77 -7.05
CA CYS A 92 10.50 5.56 -6.30
C CYS A 92 11.40 4.67 -5.45
N LEU A 93 10.81 3.69 -4.74
CA LEU A 93 11.53 2.86 -3.77
C LEU A 93 12.63 2.03 -4.42
N VAL A 94 12.35 1.42 -5.58
CA VAL A 94 13.34 0.58 -6.28
C VAL A 94 14.60 1.37 -6.66
N ASN A 95 14.49 2.67 -6.92
CA ASN A 95 15.62 3.53 -7.25
C ASN A 95 16.50 3.87 -6.03
N LEU A 96 16.06 3.58 -4.81
CA LEU A 96 16.86 3.77 -3.60
C LEU A 96 17.82 2.61 -3.36
N THR A 97 17.46 1.40 -3.84
CA THR A 97 18.24 0.18 -3.58
C THR A 97 19.68 0.32 -4.04
N GLY A 98 20.63 0.04 -3.14
CA GLY A 98 22.07 0.14 -3.41
C GLY A 98 22.65 1.56 -3.46
N THR A 99 21.85 2.59 -3.23
CA THR A 99 22.34 3.97 -3.13
C THR A 99 22.80 4.30 -1.69
N ARG A 100 23.55 5.37 -1.52
CA ARG A 100 23.97 5.87 -0.19
C ARG A 100 22.79 6.30 0.70
N PHE A 101 21.62 6.51 0.11
CA PHE A 101 20.40 6.95 0.80
C PHE A 101 19.56 5.77 1.30
N ASP A 102 19.83 4.55 0.81
CA ASP A 102 19.16 3.35 1.29
C ASP A 102 19.56 3.05 2.73
N LYS A 103 18.64 3.29 3.63
CA LYS A 103 18.74 2.97 5.06
C LYS A 103 17.71 1.92 5.48
N THR A 104 17.05 1.30 4.52
CA THR A 104 15.95 0.38 4.75
C THR A 104 16.37 -0.81 5.59
N ARG A 105 17.48 -1.48 5.26
CA ARG A 105 17.99 -2.60 6.08
C ARG A 105 18.30 -2.20 7.51
N GLN A 106 18.86 -1.00 7.73
CA GLN A 106 19.14 -0.50 9.08
C GLN A 106 17.85 -0.28 9.88
N PHE A 107 16.79 0.20 9.21
CA PHE A 107 15.46 0.35 9.82
C PHE A 107 14.87 -1.01 10.18
N ILE A 108 14.86 -1.95 9.24
CA ILE A 108 14.32 -3.30 9.41
C ILE A 108 15.03 -4.02 10.55
N GLU A 109 16.36 -3.97 10.60
CA GLU A 109 17.16 -4.58 11.67
C GLU A 109 16.87 -3.96 13.04
N ARG A 110 16.73 -2.63 13.08
CA ARG A 110 16.38 -1.93 14.34
C ARG A 110 15.03 -2.38 14.91
N TYR A 111 14.06 -2.67 14.04
CA TYR A 111 12.69 -3.01 14.42
C TYR A 111 12.30 -4.46 14.11
N HIS A 112 13.29 -5.34 13.99
CA HIS A 112 13.08 -6.74 13.62
C HIS A 112 12.12 -7.49 14.58
N GLN A 113 12.07 -7.11 15.85
CA GLN A 113 11.18 -7.74 16.84
C GLN A 113 9.70 -7.40 16.57
N ASP A 114 9.40 -6.21 16.08
CA ASP A 114 8.04 -5.81 15.67
C ASP A 114 7.64 -6.56 14.39
N GLY A 115 8.62 -6.88 13.56
CA GLY A 115 8.41 -7.31 12.19
C GLY A 115 7.91 -6.18 11.29
N ILE A 116 7.98 -6.39 9.98
CA ILE A 116 7.64 -5.34 9.00
C ILE A 116 6.39 -5.74 8.22
N VAL A 117 5.44 -4.81 8.12
CA VAL A 117 4.35 -4.89 7.15
C VAL A 117 4.65 -3.91 6.03
N TRP A 118 4.90 -4.46 4.84
CA TRP A 118 5.16 -3.67 3.66
C TRP A 118 3.85 -3.23 3.00
N PHE A 119 3.72 -1.93 2.73
CA PHE A 119 2.69 -1.43 1.83
C PHE A 119 3.35 -0.90 0.56
N LEU A 120 2.92 -1.42 -0.59
CA LEU A 120 3.55 -1.15 -1.87
C LEU A 120 2.47 -0.83 -2.92
N GLU A 121 2.74 0.16 -3.75
CA GLU A 121 1.91 0.49 -4.89
C GLU A 121 2.77 0.95 -6.07
N SER A 122 2.21 1.05 -7.27
CA SER A 122 2.93 1.48 -8.46
C SER A 122 2.09 2.36 -9.37
N CYS A 123 2.73 3.36 -9.97
CA CYS A 123 2.15 4.27 -10.94
C CYS A 123 2.47 3.83 -12.38
N ASP A 124 3.74 3.93 -12.76
CA ASP A 124 4.19 3.73 -14.15
C ASP A 124 4.69 2.32 -14.44
N LEU A 125 5.01 1.53 -13.39
CA LEU A 125 5.54 0.19 -13.56
C LEU A 125 4.50 -0.73 -14.18
N ASN A 126 4.80 -1.31 -15.35
CA ASN A 126 4.05 -2.44 -15.88
C ASN A 126 4.35 -3.73 -15.10
N VAL A 127 3.61 -4.79 -15.35
CA VAL A 127 3.72 -6.05 -14.59
C VAL A 127 5.14 -6.65 -14.59
N PHE A 128 5.90 -6.53 -15.67
CA PHE A 128 7.30 -6.96 -15.69
C PHE A 128 8.21 -6.09 -14.83
N ALA A 129 7.94 -4.79 -14.78
CA ALA A 129 8.69 -3.88 -13.93
C ALA A 129 8.33 -4.06 -12.45
N ILE A 130 7.06 -4.32 -12.13
CA ILE A 130 6.60 -4.69 -10.77
C ILE A 130 7.35 -5.96 -10.31
N ARG A 131 7.36 -7.01 -11.13
CA ARG A 131 8.08 -8.26 -10.82
C ARG A 131 9.56 -8.01 -10.54
N ARG A 132 10.24 -7.22 -11.40
CA ARG A 132 11.66 -6.87 -11.19
C ARG A 132 11.88 -6.02 -9.93
N ALA A 133 10.98 -5.09 -9.64
CA ALA A 133 11.05 -4.25 -8.44
C ALA A 133 10.92 -5.11 -7.16
N MET A 134 9.95 -6.02 -7.12
CA MET A 134 9.77 -6.95 -6.01
C MET A 134 11.01 -7.82 -5.80
N TRP A 135 11.55 -8.40 -6.89
CA TRP A 135 12.78 -9.19 -6.83
C TRP A 135 13.97 -8.36 -6.34
N GLN A 136 14.16 -7.14 -6.87
CA GLN A 136 15.28 -6.28 -6.47
C GLN A 136 15.21 -5.87 -5.00
N MET A 137 14.02 -5.55 -4.48
CA MET A 137 13.83 -5.24 -3.06
C MET A 137 14.12 -6.46 -2.17
N GLU A 138 13.73 -7.66 -2.61
CA GLU A 138 14.06 -8.92 -1.92
C GLU A 138 15.56 -9.13 -1.86
N GLU A 139 16.27 -9.07 -2.99
CA GLU A 139 17.73 -9.23 -3.07
C GLU A 139 18.49 -8.16 -2.26
N ALA A 140 17.90 -6.98 -2.10
CA ALA A 140 18.43 -5.94 -1.22
C ALA A 140 18.19 -6.23 0.27
N GLY A 141 17.50 -7.33 0.63
CA GLY A 141 17.17 -7.72 2.00
C GLY A 141 16.05 -6.88 2.63
N TRP A 142 15.23 -6.21 1.82
CA TRP A 142 14.16 -5.37 2.34
C TRP A 142 13.00 -6.18 2.91
N PHE A 143 12.81 -7.43 2.47
CA PHE A 143 11.74 -8.28 2.96
C PHE A 143 12.17 -9.21 4.09
N ASP A 144 13.33 -8.92 4.72
CA ASP A 144 13.69 -9.57 5.96
C ASP A 144 12.71 -9.19 7.08
N TYR A 145 12.35 -10.17 7.93
CA TYR A 145 11.38 -10.01 9.03
C TYR A 145 9.98 -9.55 8.61
N VAL A 146 9.59 -9.75 7.34
CA VAL A 146 8.26 -9.39 6.85
C VAL A 146 7.16 -10.18 7.58
N LYS A 147 6.07 -9.50 7.93
CA LYS A 147 4.86 -10.05 8.56
C LYS A 147 3.63 -10.01 7.65
N GLY A 148 3.70 -9.24 6.58
CA GLY A 148 2.63 -9.14 5.59
C GLY A 148 2.90 -8.08 4.54
N PHE A 149 2.13 -8.15 3.46
CA PHE A 149 2.15 -7.20 2.37
C PHE A 149 0.77 -6.61 2.15
N LEU A 150 0.71 -5.31 1.99
CA LEU A 150 -0.46 -4.53 1.61
C LEU A 150 -0.17 -3.93 0.23
N ILE A 151 -0.84 -4.43 -0.80
CA ILE A 151 -0.53 -4.10 -2.18
C ILE A 151 -1.68 -3.29 -2.79
N GLY A 152 -1.37 -2.09 -3.24
CA GLY A 152 -2.30 -1.21 -3.92
C GLY A 152 -2.59 -1.66 -5.35
N ARG A 153 -3.69 -1.17 -5.91
CA ARG A 153 -4.03 -1.37 -7.33
C ARG A 153 -3.01 -0.64 -8.20
N PRO A 154 -2.25 -1.35 -9.06
CA PRO A 154 -1.31 -0.68 -9.94
C PRO A 154 -2.05 0.19 -10.98
N ALA A 155 -1.55 1.39 -11.24
CA ALA A 155 -2.14 2.25 -12.25
C ALA A 155 -1.87 1.75 -13.68
N ASN A 156 -0.73 1.07 -13.90
CA ASN A 156 -0.30 0.49 -15.16
C ASN A 156 -0.09 -1.04 -15.06
N GLY A 157 -1.05 -1.74 -14.43
CA GLY A 157 -0.95 -3.17 -14.12
C GLY A 157 -1.62 -4.13 -15.12
N GLU A 158 -1.85 -3.70 -16.37
CA GLU A 158 -2.48 -4.57 -17.37
C GLU A 158 -1.63 -5.82 -17.65
N PRO A 159 -2.26 -6.99 -17.80
CA PRO A 159 -1.53 -8.23 -18.09
C PRO A 159 -0.72 -8.14 -19.39
N MET A 160 0.52 -8.66 -19.36
CA MET A 160 1.43 -8.66 -20.51
C MET A 160 2.07 -10.04 -20.67
N ALA A 161 2.02 -10.60 -21.88
CA ALA A 161 2.66 -11.86 -22.25
C ALA A 161 2.39 -13.02 -21.26
N GLY A 162 1.17 -13.09 -20.73
CA GLY A 162 0.74 -14.13 -19.80
C GLY A 162 1.07 -13.87 -18.32
N LEU A 163 1.71 -12.77 -17.98
CA LEU A 163 1.97 -12.33 -16.61
C LEU A 163 0.95 -11.28 -16.22
N ASP A 164 0.31 -11.44 -15.06
CA ASP A 164 -0.55 -10.45 -14.44
C ASP A 164 0.08 -9.80 -13.19
N ALA A 165 -0.59 -8.80 -12.62
CA ALA A 165 -0.08 -8.08 -11.46
C ALA A 165 -0.03 -8.96 -10.19
N TYR A 166 -0.91 -9.97 -10.07
CA TYR A 166 -0.90 -10.89 -8.92
C TYR A 166 0.32 -11.79 -8.98
N GLU A 167 0.56 -12.43 -10.12
CA GLU A 167 1.74 -13.29 -10.33
C GLU A 167 3.04 -12.48 -10.15
N ALA A 168 3.08 -11.24 -10.67
CA ALA A 168 4.26 -10.37 -10.56
C ALA A 168 4.64 -10.06 -9.10
N VAL A 169 3.67 -9.98 -8.18
CA VAL A 169 3.90 -9.78 -6.75
C VAL A 169 4.12 -11.10 -6.03
N LEU A 170 3.26 -12.09 -6.27
CA LEU A 170 3.23 -13.35 -5.50
C LEU A 170 4.46 -14.22 -5.76
N GLU A 171 5.13 -14.09 -6.90
CA GLU A 171 6.39 -14.81 -7.16
C GLU A 171 7.46 -14.52 -6.09
N THR A 172 7.51 -13.28 -5.59
CA THR A 172 8.44 -12.87 -4.53
C THR A 172 7.81 -12.94 -3.14
N ALA A 173 6.58 -12.45 -2.99
CA ALA A 173 5.92 -12.36 -1.68
C ALA A 173 5.41 -13.74 -1.20
N GLY A 174 4.97 -14.62 -2.09
CA GLY A 174 4.41 -15.93 -1.77
C GLY A 174 5.35 -16.83 -0.97
N PRO A 175 6.64 -17.01 -1.37
CA PRO A 175 7.61 -17.83 -0.62
C PRO A 175 7.82 -17.39 0.84
N LYS A 176 7.48 -16.15 1.21
CA LYS A 176 7.55 -15.67 2.60
C LYS A 176 6.47 -16.29 3.50
N ASN A 177 5.42 -16.86 2.91
CA ASN A 177 4.32 -17.53 3.63
C ASN A 177 3.63 -16.63 4.69
N VAL A 178 3.51 -15.36 4.38
CA VAL A 178 2.81 -14.34 5.18
C VAL A 178 1.56 -13.87 4.46
N PRO A 179 0.63 -13.15 5.14
CA PRO A 179 -0.51 -12.52 4.48
C PRO A 179 -0.08 -11.53 3.39
N VAL A 180 -0.72 -11.62 2.22
CA VAL A 180 -0.59 -10.66 1.10
C VAL A 180 -2.00 -10.20 0.74
N ILE A 181 -2.28 -8.93 0.94
CA ILE A 181 -3.56 -8.31 0.61
C ILE A 181 -3.39 -7.50 -0.65
N MET A 182 -4.10 -7.87 -1.71
CA MET A 182 -4.03 -7.24 -3.03
C MET A 182 -5.25 -6.35 -3.27
N ASP A 183 -5.12 -5.41 -4.19
CA ASP A 183 -6.16 -4.47 -4.62
C ASP A 183 -6.65 -3.52 -3.51
N MET A 184 -5.75 -3.16 -2.62
CA MET A 184 -6.05 -2.20 -1.57
C MET A 184 -6.21 -0.77 -2.09
N ASP A 185 -6.86 0.06 -1.28
CA ASP A 185 -7.04 1.49 -1.52
C ASP A 185 -5.73 2.26 -1.25
N LEU A 186 -4.69 1.91 -2.00
CA LEU A 186 -3.36 2.50 -1.96
C LEU A 186 -2.92 2.88 -3.38
N GLY A 187 -2.18 3.95 -3.52
CA GLY A 187 -1.55 4.32 -4.77
C GLY A 187 -2.30 5.37 -5.59
N HIS A 188 -2.08 5.32 -6.90
CA HIS A 188 -2.51 6.35 -7.84
C HIS A 188 -3.92 6.16 -8.39
N ARG A 189 -4.65 5.13 -7.94
CA ARG A 189 -6.07 4.92 -8.21
C ARG A 189 -6.89 5.23 -6.96
N PRO A 190 -7.55 6.40 -6.90
CA PRO A 190 -8.32 6.82 -5.71
C PRO A 190 -9.45 5.84 -5.33
N PRO A 191 -9.85 5.84 -4.05
CA PRO A 191 -9.36 6.67 -2.95
C PRO A 191 -8.03 6.16 -2.41
N MET A 192 -7.30 7.01 -1.67
CA MET A 192 -6.01 6.66 -1.08
C MET A 192 -6.12 6.62 0.44
N MET A 193 -5.93 5.43 1.01
CA MET A 193 -5.92 5.22 2.45
C MET A 193 -4.69 5.87 3.09
N PRO A 194 -4.86 6.70 4.13
CA PRO A 194 -3.73 7.28 4.84
C PRO A 194 -3.02 6.23 5.70
N LEU A 195 -1.71 6.08 5.54
CA LEU A 195 -0.89 5.17 6.35
C LEU A 195 0.23 5.93 7.06
N ILE A 196 0.47 5.59 8.34
CA ILE A 196 1.53 6.21 9.12
C ILE A 196 2.79 5.35 9.05
N VAL A 197 3.75 5.78 8.26
CA VAL A 197 5.03 5.09 8.08
C VAL A 197 5.82 5.08 9.38
N GLY A 198 6.30 3.92 9.77
CA GLY A 198 7.06 3.73 11.02
C GLY A 198 6.20 3.46 12.26
N SER A 199 4.87 3.58 12.19
CA SER A 199 3.99 3.14 13.28
C SER A 199 3.86 1.60 13.30
N THR A 200 3.53 1.03 14.45
CA THR A 200 3.02 -0.34 14.51
C THR A 200 1.55 -0.35 14.13
N ALA A 201 1.19 -1.23 13.20
CA ALA A 201 -0.18 -1.39 12.71
C ALA A 201 -0.75 -2.76 13.11
N ASP A 202 -1.96 -2.77 13.65
CA ASP A 202 -2.80 -3.98 13.80
C ASP A 202 -3.79 -4.03 12.64
N ILE A 203 -3.70 -5.05 11.82
CA ILE A 203 -4.42 -5.18 10.55
C ILE A 203 -5.39 -6.34 10.65
N VAL A 204 -6.65 -6.06 10.40
CA VAL A 204 -7.74 -7.06 10.36
C VAL A 204 -8.42 -6.98 9.01
N VAL A 205 -8.50 -8.12 8.31
CA VAL A 205 -9.16 -8.25 7.00
C VAL A 205 -10.22 -9.33 7.05
N SER A 206 -11.40 -9.05 6.51
CA SER A 206 -12.50 -10.03 6.36
C SER A 206 -13.31 -9.69 5.12
N GLY A 207 -13.15 -10.46 4.06
CA GLY A 207 -13.70 -10.14 2.74
C GLY A 207 -13.19 -8.81 2.23
N ASN A 208 -14.07 -7.89 1.84
CA ASN A 208 -13.74 -6.54 1.39
C ASN A 208 -13.65 -5.50 2.53
N SER A 209 -13.73 -5.94 3.79
CA SER A 209 -13.56 -5.07 4.94
C SER A 209 -12.15 -5.20 5.49
N LEU A 210 -11.43 -4.10 5.56
CA LEU A 210 -10.11 -4.01 6.17
C LEU A 210 -10.13 -2.88 7.19
N SER A 211 -9.45 -3.08 8.31
CA SER A 211 -9.15 -2.03 9.28
C SER A 211 -7.69 -2.07 9.69
N ILE A 212 -7.09 -0.91 9.86
CA ILE A 212 -5.71 -0.71 10.32
C ILE A 212 -5.76 0.22 11.53
N GLY A 213 -5.37 -0.30 12.70
CA GLY A 213 -5.19 0.48 13.92
C GLY A 213 -3.72 0.85 14.11
N TYR A 214 -3.41 2.10 14.48
CA TYR A 214 -2.04 2.59 14.67
C TYR A 214 -1.66 2.69 16.13
N THR A 215 -0.46 2.20 16.46
CA THR A 215 0.18 2.40 17.76
C THR A 215 1.54 3.06 17.55
N PHE A 216 1.83 4.06 18.37
CA PHE A 216 3.11 4.77 18.39
C PHE A 216 3.91 4.29 19.60
N SER A 217 5.05 3.66 19.34
CA SER A 217 5.99 3.19 20.35
C SER A 217 7.40 3.64 20.03
#